data_6cec778fbf8f0d9e0fa41725ee6e987a
#
_entry.id   6cec778fbf8f0d9e0fa41725ee6e987a
#
_cell.length_a   1.000
_cell.length_b   1.000
_cell.length_c   1.000
_cell.angle_alpha   90.00
_cell.angle_beta   90.00
_cell.angle_gamma   90.00
#
_symmetry.space_group_name_H-M   'P 1'
#
loop_
_entity.id
_entity.type
_entity.pdbx_description
1 polymer ?
#
loop_
_entity_poly.entity_id
_entity_poly.type
_entity_poly.pdbx_seq_one_letter_code
_entity_poly.pdbx_strand_id
1 'polypeptide(L)'
;MLKHISIKGFKSIRELDLDLSPINVLIGANGSGKSNFISFFKFLHWMMRSPGQLQFFVGQSGGANSFLFDGAVFTKKIQSNLQFESTSGQYNYSFELAYAASDTFIFSEEKFGDLLNSSSDHVVPKNSSSIDEYPNIQQLDNSPLNLRTLNLNLTKERISGYRESRLIDLGTSGSQVARNIFLLMQNFASHQFHDTSQTARLKQRCSIYDNQNLKEDAGNLAAFLLQIRVYHPRYYQRIVDTIRQIAPLFADFVLEPMNNTILLQWREIGTDLVFSPHQASDGTLRAMALVTLLLQPPDSLPDVLILDEPELGLHPYAISIIGSLINSVSNRCQVILATQSPLLVDCFEPEEIIVVERNNRESSFKRLVQADLEDWLEEYSLSELWNKNVIGGRP
;
A
#
# COMPACT_ATOMS: atom_id res chain seq x y z
N MET A 1 3.16 -7.23 -10.44
CA MET A 1 3.50 -5.78 -10.48
C MET A 1 2.32 -5.02 -11.05
N LEU A 2 1.93 -3.89 -10.48
CA LEU A 2 0.97 -2.94 -11.05
C LEU A 2 1.70 -2.08 -12.11
N LYS A 3 1.29 -2.15 -13.36
CA LYS A 3 1.95 -1.46 -14.49
C LYS A 3 1.33 -0.10 -14.79
N HIS A 4 0.01 -0.02 -14.69
CA HIS A 4 -0.72 1.19 -15.02
C HIS A 4 -1.85 1.42 -14.04
N ILE A 5 -2.10 2.66 -13.70
CA ILE A 5 -3.19 3.09 -12.83
C ILE A 5 -3.88 4.33 -13.41
N SER A 6 -5.17 4.25 -13.57
CA SER A 6 -6.03 5.40 -13.86
C SER A 6 -7.00 5.61 -12.70
N ILE A 7 -7.15 6.85 -12.27
CA ILE A 7 -8.03 7.25 -11.16
C ILE A 7 -8.80 8.50 -11.58
N LYS A 8 -10.12 8.51 -11.38
CA LYS A 8 -10.97 9.70 -11.63
C LYS A 8 -11.88 9.93 -10.43
N GLY A 9 -11.90 11.17 -9.97
CA GLY A 9 -12.86 11.65 -8.96
C GLY A 9 -12.53 11.29 -7.51
N PHE A 10 -11.26 11.02 -7.16
CA PHE A 10 -10.85 10.62 -5.83
C PHE A 10 -10.08 11.73 -5.09
N LYS A 11 -10.62 12.23 -3.99
CA LYS A 11 -10.02 13.28 -3.11
C LYS A 11 -9.55 14.50 -3.92
N SER A 12 -8.24 14.78 -3.97
CA SER A 12 -7.68 15.84 -4.80
C SER A 12 -7.35 15.40 -6.23
N ILE A 13 -7.54 14.13 -6.55
CA ILE A 13 -7.27 13.56 -7.87
C ILE A 13 -8.56 13.64 -8.69
N ARG A 14 -8.65 14.65 -9.55
CA ARG A 14 -9.77 14.77 -10.50
C ARG A 14 -9.64 13.73 -11.60
N GLU A 15 -8.46 13.66 -12.20
CA GLU A 15 -8.08 12.67 -13.21
C GLU A 15 -6.59 12.40 -13.12
N LEU A 16 -6.22 11.12 -13.13
CA LEU A 16 -4.86 10.62 -13.17
C LEU A 16 -4.78 9.46 -14.14
N ASP A 17 -3.73 9.44 -14.95
CA ASP A 17 -3.36 8.35 -15.83
C ASP A 17 -1.84 8.21 -15.74
N LEU A 18 -1.34 7.08 -15.20
CA LEU A 18 0.05 6.95 -14.81
C LEU A 18 0.58 5.52 -15.00
N ASP A 19 1.68 5.41 -15.73
CA ASP A 19 2.47 4.17 -15.78
C ASP A 19 3.37 4.07 -14.55
N LEU A 20 3.47 2.87 -14.00
CA LEU A 20 4.24 2.60 -12.79
C LEU A 20 5.46 1.71 -13.10
N SER A 21 6.60 2.09 -12.52
CA SER A 21 7.88 1.40 -12.55
C SER A 21 8.11 0.57 -11.27
N PRO A 22 9.19 -0.21 -11.17
CA PRO A 22 9.54 -0.93 -9.95
C PRO A 22 9.68 -0.01 -8.73
N ILE A 23 10.18 1.22 -8.92
CA ILE A 23 10.23 2.28 -7.91
C ILE A 23 9.43 3.47 -8.42
N ASN A 24 8.62 4.07 -7.53
CA ASN A 24 7.81 5.26 -7.81
C ASN A 24 7.90 6.21 -6.63
N VAL A 25 8.61 7.29 -6.79
CA VAL A 25 8.90 8.28 -5.74
C VAL A 25 8.08 9.54 -5.98
N LEU A 26 7.09 9.78 -5.14
CA LEU A 26 6.24 10.97 -5.21
C LEU A 26 6.90 12.11 -4.44
N ILE A 27 7.22 13.20 -5.14
CA ILE A 27 7.76 14.42 -4.55
C ILE A 27 6.80 15.59 -4.75
N GLY A 28 6.89 16.62 -3.92
CA GLY A 28 6.03 17.81 -4.05
C GLY A 28 5.77 18.46 -2.71
N ALA A 29 5.22 19.66 -2.72
CA ALA A 29 4.88 20.44 -1.53
C ALA A 29 3.88 19.70 -0.59
N ASN A 30 3.81 20.17 0.66
CA ASN A 30 2.76 19.73 1.58
C ASN A 30 1.37 20.05 1.00
N GLY A 31 0.47 19.06 1.04
CA GLY A 31 -0.87 19.21 0.50
C GLY A 31 -0.97 19.11 -1.02
N SER A 32 0.10 18.77 -1.74
CA SER A 32 0.06 18.57 -3.20
C SER A 32 -0.80 17.38 -3.65
N GLY A 33 -0.99 16.38 -2.78
CA GLY A 33 -1.80 15.19 -3.08
C GLY A 33 -1.06 13.86 -3.01
N LYS A 34 0.22 13.84 -2.61
CA LYS A 34 1.01 12.60 -2.44
C LYS A 34 0.29 11.60 -1.53
N SER A 35 -0.10 12.02 -0.33
CA SER A 35 -0.82 11.16 0.63
C SER A 35 -2.23 10.80 0.15
N ASN A 36 -2.86 11.58 -0.75
CA ASN A 36 -4.12 11.20 -1.38
C ASN A 36 -3.93 10.04 -2.36
N PHE A 37 -2.84 10.03 -3.12
CA PHE A 37 -2.48 8.90 -3.98
C PHE A 37 -2.18 7.65 -3.13
N ILE A 38 -1.38 7.77 -2.06
CA ILE A 38 -1.15 6.66 -1.11
C ILE A 38 -2.45 6.17 -0.49
N SER A 39 -3.36 7.07 -0.12
CA SER A 39 -4.66 6.68 0.47
C SER A 39 -5.56 5.92 -0.49
N PHE A 40 -5.35 6.05 -1.82
CA PHE A 40 -6.06 5.24 -2.80
C PHE A 40 -5.66 3.75 -2.70
N PHE A 41 -4.40 3.44 -2.47
CA PHE A 41 -3.97 2.06 -2.25
C PHE A 41 -4.51 1.48 -0.93
N LYS A 42 -4.60 2.30 0.13
CA LYS A 42 -5.28 1.89 1.37
C LYS A 42 -6.75 1.58 1.10
N PHE A 43 -7.42 2.41 0.31
CA PHE A 43 -8.79 2.19 -0.11
C PHE A 43 -8.94 0.87 -0.89
N LEU A 44 -8.05 0.57 -1.85
CA LEU A 44 -8.02 -0.70 -2.59
C LEU A 44 -7.77 -1.90 -1.67
N HIS A 45 -6.85 -1.79 -0.72
CA HIS A 45 -6.58 -2.85 0.25
C HIS A 45 -7.82 -3.19 1.09
N TRP A 46 -8.52 -2.16 1.61
CA TRP A 46 -9.75 -2.38 2.38
C TRP A 46 -10.89 -2.94 1.52
N MET A 47 -10.96 -2.53 0.26
CA MET A 47 -11.93 -3.05 -0.71
C MET A 47 -11.74 -4.56 -0.95
N MET A 48 -10.50 -5.07 -0.90
CA MET A 48 -10.16 -6.48 -1.17
C MET A 48 -9.99 -7.34 0.09
N ARG A 49 -10.16 -6.79 1.29
CA ARG A 49 -9.86 -7.52 2.52
C ARG A 49 -10.90 -8.59 2.85
N SER A 50 -12.15 -8.22 2.94
CA SER A 50 -13.30 -9.11 3.13
C SER A 50 -14.61 -8.33 2.95
N PRO A 51 -15.75 -9.00 2.70
CA PRO A 51 -17.05 -8.32 2.60
C PRO A 51 -17.36 -7.44 3.82
N GLY A 52 -17.92 -6.26 3.60
CA GLY A 52 -18.24 -5.26 4.63
C GLY A 52 -17.09 -4.31 4.99
N GLN A 53 -15.85 -4.63 4.63
CA GLN A 53 -14.69 -3.86 5.05
C GLN A 53 -14.54 -2.53 4.29
N LEU A 54 -14.95 -2.47 3.03
CA LEU A 54 -14.96 -1.20 2.29
C LEU A 54 -15.87 -0.18 2.97
N GLN A 55 -17.12 -0.55 3.26
CA GLN A 55 -18.08 0.37 3.88
C GLN A 55 -17.66 0.76 5.31
N PHE A 56 -17.09 -0.16 6.06
CA PHE A 56 -16.54 0.11 7.39
C PHE A 56 -15.40 1.14 7.31
N PHE A 57 -14.45 0.96 6.41
CA PHE A 57 -13.34 1.89 6.19
C PHE A 57 -13.84 3.28 5.74
N VAL A 58 -14.78 3.31 4.81
CA VAL A 58 -15.41 4.55 4.32
C VAL A 58 -16.10 5.28 5.47
N GLY A 59 -16.88 4.58 6.28
CA GLY A 59 -17.55 5.16 7.45
C GLY A 59 -16.59 5.74 8.49
N GLN A 60 -15.52 5.01 8.83
CA GLN A 60 -14.48 5.49 9.75
C GLN A 60 -13.68 6.68 9.22
N SER A 61 -13.59 6.81 7.89
CA SER A 61 -12.82 7.87 7.22
C SER A 61 -13.66 9.13 6.91
N GLY A 62 -14.85 9.27 7.48
CA GLY A 62 -15.72 10.45 7.32
C GLY A 62 -16.74 10.34 6.20
N GLY A 63 -17.09 9.11 5.79
CA GLY A 63 -18.11 8.83 4.79
C GLY A 63 -17.62 8.92 3.34
N ALA A 64 -18.46 8.47 2.41
CA ALA A 64 -18.14 8.43 0.98
C ALA A 64 -17.87 9.83 0.39
N ASN A 65 -18.54 10.85 0.91
CA ASN A 65 -18.33 12.24 0.49
C ASN A 65 -16.87 12.70 0.67
N SER A 66 -16.16 12.21 1.70
CA SER A 66 -14.77 12.58 1.98
C SER A 66 -13.75 12.00 0.99
N PHE A 67 -14.14 10.98 0.22
CA PHE A 67 -13.33 10.35 -0.81
C PHE A 67 -13.55 10.94 -2.21
N LEU A 68 -14.61 11.73 -2.41
CA LEU A 68 -14.94 12.29 -3.71
C LEU A 68 -14.20 13.62 -3.94
N PHE A 69 -13.74 13.82 -5.17
CA PHE A 69 -13.15 15.09 -5.60
C PHE A 69 -14.19 16.21 -5.45
N ASP A 70 -13.86 17.21 -4.64
CA ASP A 70 -14.76 18.32 -4.30
C ASP A 70 -16.12 17.89 -3.72
N GLY A 71 -16.22 16.66 -3.23
CA GLY A 71 -17.40 16.12 -2.58
C GLY A 71 -18.54 15.69 -3.51
N ALA A 72 -19.56 15.05 -2.92
CA ALA A 72 -20.66 14.43 -3.64
C ALA A 72 -21.56 15.42 -4.41
N VAL A 73 -21.48 16.72 -4.16
CA VAL A 73 -22.21 17.73 -4.94
C VAL A 73 -21.65 17.84 -6.36
N PHE A 74 -20.32 17.84 -6.48
CA PHE A 74 -19.62 18.00 -7.75
C PHE A 74 -19.28 16.67 -8.41
N THR A 75 -18.75 15.72 -7.64
CA THR A 75 -18.32 14.41 -8.13
C THR A 75 -19.25 13.33 -7.61
N LYS A 76 -19.90 12.60 -8.50
CA LYS A 76 -20.89 11.57 -8.14
C LYS A 76 -20.30 10.17 -8.06
N LYS A 77 -19.07 9.98 -8.57
CA LYS A 77 -18.49 8.66 -8.71
C LYS A 77 -16.97 8.71 -8.71
N ILE A 78 -16.36 7.61 -8.26
CA ILE A 78 -14.95 7.29 -8.41
C ILE A 78 -14.84 6.24 -9.51
N GLN A 79 -13.89 6.42 -10.43
CA GLN A 79 -13.58 5.43 -11.45
C GLN A 79 -12.09 5.08 -11.35
N SER A 80 -11.77 3.81 -11.58
CA SER A 80 -10.37 3.38 -11.66
C SER A 80 -10.19 2.26 -12.65
N ASN A 81 -9.02 2.22 -13.26
CA ASN A 81 -8.52 1.14 -14.08
C ASN A 81 -7.10 0.77 -13.64
N LEU A 82 -6.86 -0.50 -13.37
CA LEU A 82 -5.61 -1.05 -12.88
C LEU A 82 -5.14 -2.14 -13.84
N GLN A 83 -3.89 -2.06 -14.32
CA GLN A 83 -3.31 -3.09 -15.17
C GLN A 83 -2.15 -3.75 -14.42
N PHE A 84 -2.20 -5.07 -14.36
CA PHE A 84 -1.24 -5.89 -13.66
C PHE A 84 -0.46 -6.77 -14.63
N GLU A 85 0.80 -6.96 -14.34
CA GLU A 85 1.66 -7.98 -14.95
C GLU A 85 2.19 -8.91 -13.88
N SER A 86 2.07 -10.21 -14.11
CA SER A 86 2.60 -11.27 -13.25
C SER A 86 3.16 -12.42 -14.07
N THR A 87 3.80 -13.38 -13.44
CA THR A 87 4.25 -14.61 -14.08
C THR A 87 3.10 -15.45 -14.68
N SER A 88 1.88 -15.25 -14.21
CA SER A 88 0.67 -15.95 -14.64
C SER A 88 -0.10 -15.24 -15.76
N GLY A 89 0.27 -14.01 -16.15
CA GLY A 89 -0.38 -13.27 -17.23
C GLY A 89 -0.45 -11.75 -16.97
N GLN A 90 -1.14 -11.07 -17.89
CA GLN A 90 -1.44 -9.64 -17.80
C GLN A 90 -2.93 -9.45 -17.56
N TYR A 91 -3.29 -8.71 -16.53
CA TYR A 91 -4.67 -8.57 -16.07
C TYR A 91 -5.09 -7.12 -16.04
N ASN A 92 -6.37 -6.90 -16.31
CA ASN A 92 -7.02 -5.60 -16.15
C ASN A 92 -8.14 -5.71 -15.13
N TYR A 93 -8.24 -4.73 -14.25
CA TYR A 93 -9.34 -4.57 -13.31
C TYR A 93 -9.83 -3.12 -13.32
N SER A 94 -11.10 -2.92 -13.60
CA SER A 94 -11.72 -1.60 -13.58
C SER A 94 -13.01 -1.61 -12.78
N PHE A 95 -13.26 -0.51 -12.08
CA PHE A 95 -14.48 -0.33 -11.31
C PHE A 95 -14.97 1.13 -11.35
N GLU A 96 -16.25 1.27 -11.12
CA GLU A 96 -16.92 2.54 -10.87
C GLU A 96 -17.73 2.43 -9.57
N LEU A 97 -17.44 3.32 -8.63
CA LEU A 97 -18.14 3.47 -7.35
C LEU A 97 -18.98 4.74 -7.39
N ALA A 98 -20.29 4.60 -7.33
CA ALA A 98 -21.22 5.70 -7.26
C ALA A 98 -21.54 6.07 -5.80
N TYR A 99 -21.68 7.37 -5.55
CA TYR A 99 -22.18 7.88 -4.28
C TYR A 99 -23.63 7.46 -4.05
N ALA A 100 -23.93 6.93 -2.88
CA ALA A 100 -25.24 6.41 -2.53
C ALA A 100 -25.77 7.03 -1.22
N ALA A 101 -27.04 6.76 -0.93
CA ALA A 101 -27.70 7.19 0.30
C ALA A 101 -26.91 6.74 1.55
N SER A 102 -27.07 7.46 2.65
CA SER A 102 -26.36 7.23 3.91
C SER A 102 -24.85 7.39 3.81
N ASP A 103 -24.38 8.23 2.88
CA ASP A 103 -22.96 8.56 2.68
C ASP A 103 -22.06 7.33 2.46
N THR A 104 -22.52 6.44 1.58
CA THR A 104 -21.87 5.18 1.24
C THR A 104 -21.53 5.10 -0.23
N PHE A 105 -20.78 4.07 -0.64
CA PHE A 105 -20.53 3.74 -2.04
C PHE A 105 -21.29 2.50 -2.47
N ILE A 106 -21.64 2.45 -3.75
CA ILE A 106 -22.13 1.26 -4.45
C ILE A 106 -21.33 1.09 -5.74
N PHE A 107 -21.00 -0.16 -6.08
CA PHE A 107 -20.44 -0.47 -7.40
C PHE A 107 -21.51 -0.26 -8.45
N SER A 108 -21.29 0.69 -9.35
CA SER A 108 -22.13 0.91 -10.54
C SER A 108 -21.61 0.11 -11.74
N GLU A 109 -20.33 -0.18 -11.77
CA GLU A 109 -19.68 -1.03 -12.75
C GLU A 109 -18.45 -1.70 -12.14
N GLU A 110 -18.21 -2.96 -12.52
CA GLU A 110 -17.00 -3.71 -12.17
C GLU A 110 -16.66 -4.64 -13.32
N LYS A 111 -15.41 -4.61 -13.79
CA LYS A 111 -14.91 -5.42 -14.90
C LYS A 111 -13.51 -5.93 -14.61
N PHE A 112 -13.22 -7.13 -15.08
CA PHE A 112 -11.88 -7.68 -15.03
C PHE A 112 -11.64 -8.58 -16.25
N GLY A 113 -10.40 -8.74 -16.66
CA GLY A 113 -10.03 -9.54 -17.81
C GLY A 113 -8.55 -9.87 -17.88
N ASP A 114 -8.23 -10.78 -18.79
CA ASP A 114 -6.88 -11.09 -19.22
C ASP A 114 -6.58 -10.28 -20.50
N LEU A 115 -5.55 -9.43 -20.44
CA LEU A 115 -5.19 -8.56 -21.56
C LEU A 115 -4.61 -9.33 -22.76
N LEU A 116 -4.04 -10.51 -22.54
CA LEU A 116 -3.47 -11.37 -23.60
C LEU A 116 -4.55 -12.17 -24.30
N ASN A 117 -5.65 -12.49 -23.62
CA ASN A 117 -6.77 -13.26 -24.13
C ASN A 117 -8.02 -12.37 -24.29
N SER A 118 -7.94 -11.36 -25.15
CA SER A 118 -8.95 -10.30 -25.35
C SER A 118 -10.38 -10.77 -25.76
N SER A 119 -10.66 -12.07 -25.76
CA SER A 119 -12.00 -12.64 -25.97
C SER A 119 -12.85 -12.77 -24.71
N SER A 120 -12.35 -12.39 -23.55
CA SER A 120 -13.04 -12.59 -22.27
C SER A 120 -12.95 -11.39 -21.30
N ASP A 121 -13.46 -10.24 -21.72
CA ASP A 121 -13.83 -9.22 -20.72
C ASP A 121 -15.02 -9.75 -19.90
N HIS A 122 -14.75 -10.22 -18.70
CA HIS A 122 -15.78 -10.63 -17.77
C HIS A 122 -16.41 -9.39 -17.14
N VAL A 123 -17.54 -8.97 -17.67
CA VAL A 123 -18.43 -7.99 -17.03
C VAL A 123 -19.24 -8.76 -15.97
N VAL A 124 -19.16 -8.32 -14.74
CA VAL A 124 -19.92 -8.94 -13.64
C VAL A 124 -21.42 -8.69 -13.88
N PRO A 125 -22.31 -9.71 -13.96
CA PRO A 125 -23.75 -9.57 -14.28
C PRO A 125 -24.55 -8.77 -13.23
N LYS A 126 -25.56 -7.98 -13.65
CA LYS A 126 -26.56 -7.29 -12.81
C LYS A 126 -27.61 -8.28 -12.36
N ASN A 127 -27.79 -8.50 -11.06
CA ASN A 127 -29.02 -9.13 -10.58
C ASN A 127 -30.09 -8.06 -10.33
N SER A 128 -31.18 -8.15 -11.05
CA SER A 128 -32.41 -7.43 -10.76
C SER A 128 -33.16 -8.16 -9.66
N SER A 129 -32.84 -7.92 -8.40
CA SER A 129 -33.76 -8.22 -7.29
C SER A 129 -33.43 -7.31 -6.11
N SER A 130 -34.45 -6.51 -5.79
CA SER A 130 -34.75 -5.75 -4.57
C SER A 130 -33.69 -5.77 -3.45
N ILE A 131 -33.32 -4.56 -3.09
CA ILE A 131 -32.78 -4.20 -1.79
C ILE A 131 -33.71 -4.73 -0.69
N ASP A 132 -33.17 -5.52 0.21
CA ASP A 132 -33.71 -6.10 1.42
C ASP A 132 -33.84 -7.62 1.34
N GLU A 133 -32.81 -8.30 1.84
CA GLU A 133 -32.87 -9.50 2.66
C GLU A 133 -31.49 -10.17 2.72
N TYR A 134 -30.82 -10.04 3.86
CA TYR A 134 -29.78 -11.00 4.22
C TYR A 134 -30.48 -12.36 4.43
N PRO A 135 -30.07 -13.45 3.76
CA PRO A 135 -30.61 -14.75 4.08
C PRO A 135 -30.21 -15.13 5.50
N ASN A 136 -31.22 -15.37 6.32
CA ASN A 136 -31.09 -15.89 7.67
C ASN A 136 -30.32 -17.22 7.62
N ILE A 137 -29.21 -17.32 8.36
CA ILE A 137 -28.29 -18.48 8.39
C ILE A 137 -28.92 -19.66 9.14
N GLN A 138 -30.17 -20.04 8.88
CA GLN A 138 -30.82 -21.15 9.56
C GLN A 138 -31.46 -22.20 8.66
N GLN A 139 -31.16 -22.30 7.38
CA GLN A 139 -31.56 -23.49 6.59
C GLN A 139 -30.54 -23.78 5.48
N LEU A 140 -29.43 -24.42 5.81
CA LEU A 140 -28.63 -25.16 4.83
C LEU A 140 -29.21 -26.56 4.71
N ASP A 141 -30.06 -26.75 3.71
CA ASP A 141 -30.49 -28.07 3.26
C ASP A 141 -29.33 -28.73 2.50
N ASN A 142 -28.95 -29.93 2.94
CA ASN A 142 -27.84 -30.74 2.42
C ASN A 142 -28.24 -31.42 1.10
N SER A 143 -28.42 -30.69 0.01
CA SER A 143 -28.51 -31.28 -1.33
C SER A 143 -27.31 -30.87 -2.20
N PRO A 144 -26.70 -31.82 -2.94
CA PRO A 144 -25.54 -31.53 -3.77
C PRO A 144 -25.97 -30.65 -4.96
N LEU A 145 -25.53 -29.40 -4.93
CA LEU A 145 -25.69 -28.45 -6.07
C LEU A 145 -24.96 -29.00 -7.29
N ASN A 146 -25.76 -29.40 -8.27
CA ASN A 146 -25.31 -29.81 -9.60
C ASN A 146 -24.64 -28.65 -10.35
N LEU A 147 -23.32 -28.62 -10.37
CA LEU A 147 -22.44 -27.63 -11.02
C LEU A 147 -22.47 -27.69 -12.57
N ARG A 148 -23.46 -28.32 -13.21
CA ARG A 148 -23.47 -28.57 -14.67
C ARG A 148 -24.36 -27.65 -15.51
N THR A 149 -25.01 -26.65 -14.97
CA THR A 149 -25.95 -25.80 -15.76
C THR A 149 -25.78 -24.30 -15.55
N LEU A 150 -24.54 -23.81 -15.52
CA LEU A 150 -24.29 -22.39 -15.74
C LEU A 150 -23.57 -22.23 -17.09
N ASN A 151 -24.28 -22.53 -18.19
CA ASN A 151 -23.97 -21.95 -19.49
C ASN A 151 -24.27 -20.46 -19.40
N LEU A 152 -23.31 -19.67 -19.01
CA LEU A 152 -23.35 -18.21 -19.06
C LEU A 152 -23.23 -17.78 -20.53
N ASN A 153 -24.37 -17.68 -21.21
CA ASN A 153 -24.49 -16.86 -22.38
C ASN A 153 -24.26 -15.41 -21.95
N LEU A 154 -23.03 -14.91 -22.22
CA LEU A 154 -22.57 -13.56 -21.91
C LEU A 154 -23.27 -12.55 -22.84
N THR A 155 -24.48 -12.18 -22.51
CA THR A 155 -25.09 -10.94 -23.02
C THR A 155 -24.60 -9.78 -22.16
N LYS A 156 -24.25 -8.66 -22.83
CA LYS A 156 -23.78 -7.39 -22.26
C LYS A 156 -24.76 -6.78 -21.25
N GLU A 157 -24.98 -7.37 -20.12
CA GLU A 157 -25.80 -6.75 -19.08
C GLU A 157 -24.93 -6.05 -18.04
N ARG A 158 -25.10 -4.74 -17.94
CA ARG A 158 -24.45 -3.87 -16.94
C ARG A 158 -25.06 -4.14 -15.57
N ILE A 159 -24.22 -4.30 -14.53
CA ILE A 159 -24.68 -4.54 -13.18
C ILE A 159 -24.43 -3.32 -12.32
N SER A 160 -25.41 -2.91 -11.57
CA SER A 160 -25.33 -1.84 -10.60
C SER A 160 -25.93 -2.29 -9.27
N GLY A 161 -25.35 -1.82 -8.15
CA GLY A 161 -26.00 -1.92 -6.86
C GLY A 161 -25.34 -2.76 -5.79
N TYR A 162 -24.08 -3.20 -5.95
CA TYR A 162 -23.37 -3.90 -4.86
C TYR A 162 -22.63 -2.92 -3.96
N ARG A 163 -22.58 -3.23 -2.68
CA ARG A 163 -21.81 -2.46 -1.69
C ARG A 163 -20.36 -2.91 -1.59
N GLU A 164 -20.03 -4.13 -2.01
CA GLU A 164 -18.71 -4.74 -1.94
C GLU A 164 -18.28 -5.27 -3.30
N SER A 165 -16.98 -5.40 -3.54
CA SER A 165 -16.43 -5.97 -4.78
C SER A 165 -16.83 -7.45 -4.90
N ARG A 166 -17.28 -7.84 -6.08
CA ARG A 166 -17.53 -9.25 -6.41
C ARG A 166 -16.28 -10.01 -6.85
N LEU A 167 -15.18 -9.32 -7.03
CA LEU A 167 -13.91 -9.97 -7.35
C LEU A 167 -13.54 -11.02 -6.28
N ILE A 168 -13.87 -10.76 -5.02
CA ILE A 168 -13.67 -11.68 -3.88
C ILE A 168 -14.44 -12.99 -4.10
N ASP A 169 -15.74 -12.88 -4.37
CA ASP A 169 -16.63 -14.04 -4.55
C ASP A 169 -16.26 -14.83 -5.81
N LEU A 170 -15.98 -14.14 -6.90
CA LEU A 170 -15.61 -14.75 -8.18
C LEU A 170 -14.24 -15.45 -8.13
N GLY A 171 -13.29 -14.89 -7.37
CA GLY A 171 -11.98 -15.50 -7.14
C GLY A 171 -12.07 -16.79 -6.32
N THR A 172 -13.06 -16.91 -5.44
CA THR A 172 -13.33 -18.12 -4.67
C THR A 172 -14.18 -19.14 -5.43
N SER A 173 -15.06 -18.69 -6.34
CA SER A 173 -16.01 -19.52 -7.09
C SER A 173 -15.51 -20.11 -8.39
N GLY A 174 -14.24 -19.94 -8.75
CA GLY A 174 -13.59 -20.66 -9.86
C GLY A 174 -13.07 -19.83 -11.02
N SER A 175 -13.20 -18.49 -11.01
CA SER A 175 -12.54 -17.64 -12.00
C SER A 175 -11.05 -17.47 -11.67
N GLN A 176 -10.17 -18.08 -12.45
CA GLN A 176 -8.72 -17.97 -12.24
C GLN A 176 -8.22 -16.51 -12.41
N VAL A 177 -8.79 -15.77 -13.37
CA VAL A 177 -8.45 -14.36 -13.61
C VAL A 177 -8.84 -13.50 -12.40
N ALA A 178 -10.08 -13.65 -11.90
CA ALA A 178 -10.54 -12.94 -10.71
C ALA A 178 -9.67 -13.26 -9.49
N ARG A 179 -9.31 -14.54 -9.31
CA ARG A 179 -8.43 -15.00 -8.21
C ARG A 179 -7.05 -14.37 -8.29
N ASN A 180 -6.44 -14.33 -9.49
CA ASN A 180 -5.11 -13.76 -9.66
C ASN A 180 -5.11 -12.25 -9.35
N ILE A 181 -6.09 -11.49 -9.85
CA ILE A 181 -6.22 -10.06 -9.57
C ILE A 181 -6.46 -9.84 -8.07
N PHE A 182 -7.36 -10.63 -7.46
CA PHE A 182 -7.65 -10.55 -6.03
C PHE A 182 -6.39 -10.74 -5.18
N LEU A 183 -5.59 -11.78 -5.46
CA LEU A 183 -4.35 -12.06 -4.74
C LEU A 183 -3.33 -10.93 -4.91
N LEU A 184 -3.16 -10.39 -6.13
CA LEU A 184 -2.26 -9.26 -6.40
C LEU A 184 -2.67 -8.01 -5.59
N MET A 185 -3.98 -7.72 -5.49
CA MET A 185 -4.47 -6.56 -4.75
C MET A 185 -4.48 -6.75 -3.23
N GLN A 186 -4.69 -7.98 -2.75
CA GLN A 186 -4.57 -8.27 -1.32
C GLN A 186 -3.16 -8.05 -0.79
N ASN A 187 -2.16 -8.22 -1.65
CA ASN A 187 -0.76 -8.15 -1.30
C ASN A 187 -0.19 -6.72 -1.41
N PHE A 188 -1.05 -5.71 -1.38
CA PHE A 188 -0.66 -4.30 -1.21
C PHE A 188 -0.47 -4.01 0.28
N ALA A 189 0.73 -3.60 0.67
CA ALA A 189 1.01 -3.25 2.06
C ALA A 189 1.46 -1.79 2.18
N SER A 190 0.72 -1.02 2.95
CA SER A 190 1.05 0.38 3.25
C SER A 190 1.60 0.47 4.67
N HIS A 191 2.79 1.03 4.82
CA HIS A 191 3.44 1.21 6.10
C HIS A 191 3.68 2.69 6.40
N GLN A 192 3.38 3.08 7.62
CA GLN A 192 3.53 4.44 8.10
C GLN A 192 3.94 4.41 9.58
N PHE A 193 5.23 4.64 9.87
CA PHE A 193 5.79 4.55 11.22
C PHE A 193 5.88 5.92 11.90
N HIS A 194 4.88 6.78 11.69
CA HIS A 194 4.87 8.15 12.21
C HIS A 194 4.53 8.21 13.70
N ASP A 195 3.64 7.36 14.18
CA ASP A 195 3.26 7.35 15.59
C ASP A 195 4.36 6.73 16.45
N THR A 196 5.07 7.59 17.16
CA THR A 196 6.05 7.24 18.18
C THR A 196 5.69 7.86 19.54
N SER A 197 4.43 8.24 19.71
CA SER A 197 3.90 8.75 20.99
C SER A 197 4.05 7.74 22.13
N GLN A 198 3.78 8.15 23.34
CA GLN A 198 3.84 7.26 24.51
C GLN A 198 2.85 6.08 24.40
N THR A 199 1.75 6.27 23.68
CA THR A 199 0.70 5.27 23.45
C THR A 199 0.84 4.52 22.14
N ALA A 200 1.87 4.82 21.33
CA ALA A 200 2.13 4.14 20.07
C ALA A 200 2.21 2.62 20.26
N ARG A 201 1.59 1.86 19.38
CA ARG A 201 1.57 0.38 19.45
C ARG A 201 2.96 -0.23 19.40
N LEU A 202 3.89 0.39 18.66
CA LEU A 202 5.31 0.01 18.62
C LEU A 202 5.96 0.00 20.01
N LYS A 203 5.49 0.85 20.95
CA LYS A 203 5.98 0.94 22.34
C LYS A 203 5.25 0.02 23.30
N GLN A 204 4.25 -0.73 22.85
CA GLN A 204 3.43 -1.60 23.68
C GLN A 204 3.82 -3.07 23.50
N ARG A 205 3.42 -3.90 24.47
CA ARG A 205 3.54 -5.36 24.32
C ARG A 205 2.56 -5.85 23.26
N CYS A 206 3.01 -6.80 22.44
CA CYS A 206 2.18 -7.48 21.46
C CYS A 206 2.13 -8.99 21.72
N SER A 207 1.15 -9.67 21.15
CA SER A 207 1.07 -11.14 21.19
C SER A 207 2.19 -11.75 20.36
N ILE A 208 2.85 -12.79 20.86
CA ILE A 208 3.87 -13.55 20.11
C ILE A 208 3.29 -14.24 18.85
N TYR A 209 1.98 -14.48 18.82
CA TYR A 209 1.27 -15.09 17.70
C TYR A 209 0.96 -14.10 16.58
N ASP A 210 1.10 -12.81 16.83
CA ASP A 210 0.93 -11.75 15.85
C ASP A 210 2.25 -11.48 15.11
N ASN A 211 2.72 -12.45 14.33
CA ASN A 211 4.08 -12.51 13.82
C ASN A 211 4.21 -12.88 12.33
N GLN A 212 3.11 -13.02 11.60
CA GLN A 212 3.14 -13.45 10.19
C GLN A 212 3.58 -12.34 9.24
N ASN A 213 3.06 -11.14 9.43
CA ASN A 213 3.38 -9.95 8.64
C ASN A 213 3.62 -8.77 9.56
N LEU A 214 4.54 -7.89 9.20
CA LEU A 214 4.72 -6.63 9.92
C LEU A 214 3.50 -5.72 9.72
N LYS A 215 2.95 -5.20 10.80
CA LYS A 215 1.79 -4.30 10.74
C LYS A 215 2.15 -2.92 10.19
N GLU A 216 1.16 -2.22 9.68
CA GLU A 216 1.29 -0.87 9.11
C GLU A 216 1.96 0.14 10.07
N ASP A 217 1.72 -0.02 11.37
CA ASP A 217 2.23 0.83 12.46
C ASP A 217 3.40 0.21 13.24
N ALA A 218 3.95 -0.92 12.77
CA ALA A 218 4.97 -1.73 13.44
C ALA A 218 4.58 -2.19 14.86
N GLY A 219 3.30 -2.20 15.22
CA GLY A 219 2.85 -2.56 16.56
C GLY A 219 3.16 -3.99 16.99
N ASN A 220 3.59 -4.85 16.07
CA ASN A 220 4.01 -6.23 16.33
C ASN A 220 5.50 -6.47 16.01
N LEU A 221 6.32 -5.41 15.91
CA LEU A 221 7.73 -5.52 15.49
C LEU A 221 8.50 -6.56 16.30
N ALA A 222 8.33 -6.60 17.63
CA ALA A 222 9.03 -7.55 18.49
C ALA A 222 8.67 -9.03 18.19
N ALA A 223 7.39 -9.32 17.95
CA ALA A 223 6.94 -10.66 17.61
C ALA A 223 7.41 -11.07 16.21
N PHE A 224 7.40 -10.14 15.26
CA PHE A 224 7.88 -10.36 13.90
C PHE A 224 9.40 -10.60 13.87
N LEU A 225 10.20 -9.81 14.61
CA LEU A 225 11.65 -10.04 14.77
C LEU A 225 11.93 -11.39 15.42
N LEU A 226 11.14 -11.80 16.41
CA LEU A 226 11.28 -13.13 17.04
C LEU A 226 11.08 -14.25 16.01
N GLN A 227 10.05 -14.13 15.19
CA GLN A 227 9.77 -15.08 14.11
C GLN A 227 10.93 -15.12 13.11
N ILE A 228 11.43 -13.96 12.63
CA ILE A 228 12.58 -13.90 11.71
C ILE A 228 13.82 -14.52 12.37
N ARG A 229 14.10 -14.24 13.64
CA ARG A 229 15.25 -14.83 14.38
C ARG A 229 15.19 -16.34 14.40
N VAL A 230 14.01 -16.91 14.62
CA VAL A 230 13.82 -18.38 14.75
C VAL A 230 13.88 -19.08 13.38
N TYR A 231 13.17 -18.56 12.39
CA TYR A 231 12.99 -19.26 11.11
C TYR A 231 13.91 -18.76 9.98
N HIS A 232 14.43 -17.53 10.09
CA HIS A 232 15.25 -16.86 9.08
C HIS A 232 16.49 -16.17 9.70
N PRO A 233 17.37 -16.88 10.42
CA PRO A 233 18.43 -16.27 11.23
C PRO A 233 19.41 -15.42 10.40
N ARG A 234 19.61 -15.72 9.11
CA ARG A 234 20.47 -14.91 8.23
C ARG A 234 19.87 -13.53 7.96
N TYR A 235 18.55 -13.43 7.80
CA TYR A 235 17.84 -12.15 7.62
C TYR A 235 17.86 -11.36 8.92
N TYR A 236 17.62 -12.02 10.04
CA TYR A 236 17.73 -11.41 11.37
C TYR A 236 19.10 -10.76 11.57
N GLN A 237 20.17 -11.48 11.27
CA GLN A 237 21.53 -10.95 11.42
C GLN A 237 21.77 -9.73 10.52
N ARG A 238 21.29 -9.74 9.27
CA ARG A 238 21.39 -8.58 8.38
C ARG A 238 20.62 -7.37 8.93
N ILE A 239 19.43 -7.58 9.52
CA ILE A 239 18.66 -6.53 10.19
C ILE A 239 19.50 -5.94 11.33
N VAL A 240 20.03 -6.77 12.22
CA VAL A 240 20.86 -6.35 13.36
C VAL A 240 22.08 -5.56 12.89
N ASP A 241 22.81 -6.06 11.90
CA ASP A 241 24.03 -5.41 11.40
C ASP A 241 23.73 -4.07 10.70
N THR A 242 22.60 -3.97 10.02
CA THR A 242 22.18 -2.71 9.40
C THR A 242 21.72 -1.69 10.46
N ILE A 243 21.00 -2.13 11.49
CA ILE A 243 20.64 -1.24 12.61
C ILE A 243 21.88 -0.71 13.32
N ARG A 244 22.93 -1.52 13.50
CA ARG A 244 24.21 -1.07 14.08
C ARG A 244 24.88 0.03 13.25
N GLN A 245 24.73 0.03 11.92
CA GLN A 245 25.25 1.11 11.08
C GLN A 245 24.53 2.43 11.35
N ILE A 246 23.22 2.38 11.60
CA ILE A 246 22.40 3.56 11.88
C ILE A 246 22.53 4.01 13.36
N ALA A 247 22.56 3.05 14.27
CA ALA A 247 22.67 3.25 15.72
C ALA A 247 23.88 2.48 16.26
N PRO A 248 25.09 3.06 16.26
CA PRO A 248 26.34 2.33 16.58
C PRO A 248 26.40 1.73 17.98
N LEU A 249 25.63 2.23 18.94
CA LEU A 249 25.55 1.68 20.28
C LEU A 249 24.65 0.44 20.36
N PHE A 250 23.77 0.20 19.38
CA PHE A 250 22.90 -0.97 19.37
C PHE A 250 23.71 -2.28 19.28
N ALA A 251 23.51 -3.19 20.23
CA ALA A 251 24.17 -4.49 20.24
C ALA A 251 23.29 -5.58 19.62
N ASP A 252 22.12 -5.84 20.19
CA ASP A 252 21.17 -6.84 19.70
C ASP A 252 19.79 -6.67 20.36
N PHE A 253 18.74 -7.23 19.75
CA PHE A 253 17.42 -7.27 20.36
C PHE A 253 17.36 -8.30 21.50
N VAL A 254 16.58 -7.97 22.53
CA VAL A 254 16.18 -8.88 23.60
C VAL A 254 14.73 -9.32 23.35
N LEU A 255 14.59 -10.49 22.73
CA LEU A 255 13.29 -11.03 22.29
C LEU A 255 12.89 -12.18 23.21
N GLU A 256 12.52 -11.85 24.44
CA GLU A 256 12.14 -12.80 25.48
C GLU A 256 10.62 -12.68 25.77
N PRO A 257 9.81 -13.67 25.35
CA PRO A 257 8.38 -13.66 25.62
C PRO A 257 8.07 -13.82 27.12
N MET A 258 7.03 -13.13 27.57
CA MET A 258 6.46 -13.29 28.90
C MET A 258 4.93 -13.38 28.79
N ASN A 259 4.35 -14.49 29.29
CA ASN A 259 2.91 -14.73 29.25
C ASN A 259 2.30 -14.56 27.84
N ASN A 260 2.90 -15.19 26.81
CA ASN A 260 2.49 -15.10 25.40
C ASN A 260 2.52 -13.67 24.80
N THR A 261 3.18 -12.75 25.47
CA THR A 261 3.38 -11.39 24.95
C THR A 261 4.87 -11.05 24.91
N ILE A 262 5.23 -10.12 24.04
CA ILE A 262 6.61 -9.66 23.87
C ILE A 262 6.63 -8.13 23.77
N LEU A 263 7.71 -7.52 24.28
CA LEU A 263 8.02 -6.10 24.16
C LEU A 263 9.25 -5.93 23.29
N LEU A 264 9.31 -4.92 22.47
CA LEU A 264 10.53 -4.53 21.78
C LEU A 264 11.57 -4.09 22.82
N GLN A 265 12.68 -4.81 22.93
CA GLN A 265 13.77 -4.48 23.84
C GLN A 265 15.10 -4.77 23.16
N TRP A 266 16.17 -4.10 23.60
CA TRP A 266 17.50 -4.30 23.06
C TRP A 266 18.57 -4.05 24.13
N ARG A 267 19.79 -4.47 23.83
CA ARG A 267 21.01 -4.12 24.58
C ARG A 267 21.85 -3.18 23.75
N GLU A 268 22.67 -2.39 24.43
CA GLU A 268 23.68 -1.53 23.84
C GLU A 268 25.06 -2.02 24.16
N ILE A 269 26.03 -1.67 23.31
CA ILE A 269 27.44 -2.03 23.49
C ILE A 269 27.97 -1.33 24.73
N GLY A 270 28.71 -2.09 25.59
CA GLY A 270 29.35 -1.54 26.79
C GLY A 270 28.48 -1.49 28.04
N THR A 271 27.24 -2.05 27.98
CA THR A 271 26.38 -2.16 29.16
C THR A 271 25.54 -3.43 29.14
N ASP A 272 25.20 -3.95 30.32
CA ASP A 272 24.26 -5.08 30.47
C ASP A 272 22.80 -4.62 30.60
N LEU A 273 22.56 -3.32 30.57
CA LEU A 273 21.20 -2.78 30.66
C LEU A 273 20.36 -3.17 29.45
N VAL A 274 19.09 -3.51 29.70
CA VAL A 274 18.09 -3.77 28.69
C VAL A 274 17.25 -2.51 28.49
N PHE A 275 17.30 -1.97 27.30
CA PHE A 275 16.55 -0.77 26.92
C PHE A 275 15.17 -1.14 26.40
N SER A 276 14.23 -0.22 26.56
CA SER A 276 12.83 -0.34 26.12
C SER A 276 12.48 0.78 25.11
N PRO A 277 11.41 0.67 24.36
CA PRO A 277 11.04 1.67 23.35
C PRO A 277 10.81 3.09 23.90
N HIS A 278 10.51 3.20 25.21
CA HIS A 278 10.33 4.49 25.86
C HIS A 278 11.64 5.26 26.08
N GLN A 279 12.79 4.59 25.95
CA GLN A 279 14.13 5.15 26.11
C GLN A 279 14.81 5.47 24.77
N ALA A 280 14.22 5.02 23.65
CA ALA A 280 14.75 5.30 22.32
C ALA A 280 14.33 6.67 21.79
N SER A 281 15.15 7.23 20.91
CA SER A 281 14.71 8.31 20.05
C SER A 281 13.67 7.82 19.05
N ASP A 282 12.76 8.71 18.62
CA ASP A 282 11.76 8.37 17.61
C ASP A 282 12.39 7.90 16.29
N GLY A 283 13.49 8.55 15.87
CA GLY A 283 14.24 8.15 14.69
C GLY A 283 14.83 6.74 14.80
N THR A 284 15.34 6.34 15.97
CA THR A 284 15.85 4.98 16.21
C THR A 284 14.75 3.94 16.06
N LEU A 285 13.56 4.16 16.64
CA LEU A 285 12.43 3.25 16.54
C LEU A 285 11.95 3.11 15.10
N ARG A 286 11.85 4.22 14.37
CA ARG A 286 11.48 4.21 12.94
C ARG A 286 12.52 3.48 12.09
N ALA A 287 13.81 3.72 12.34
CA ALA A 287 14.87 3.00 11.65
C ALA A 287 14.79 1.48 11.89
N MET A 288 14.58 1.04 13.15
CA MET A 288 14.41 -0.39 13.46
C MET A 288 13.22 -1.00 12.68
N ALA A 289 12.09 -0.31 12.62
CA ALA A 289 10.92 -0.77 11.88
C ALA A 289 11.16 -0.83 10.37
N LEU A 290 11.74 0.25 9.78
CA LEU A 290 12.02 0.33 8.34
C LEU A 290 13.07 -0.69 7.90
N VAL A 291 14.17 -0.83 8.64
CA VAL A 291 15.21 -1.84 8.34
C VAL A 291 14.63 -3.24 8.40
N THR A 292 13.78 -3.53 9.40
CA THR A 292 13.11 -4.82 9.50
C THR A 292 12.18 -5.07 8.32
N LEU A 293 11.38 -4.07 7.93
CA LEU A 293 10.48 -4.12 6.78
C LEU A 293 11.21 -4.37 5.47
N LEU A 294 12.31 -3.64 5.23
CA LEU A 294 13.04 -3.71 3.96
C LEU A 294 13.98 -4.92 3.85
N LEU A 295 14.40 -5.49 4.98
CA LEU A 295 15.28 -6.66 5.02
C LEU A 295 14.58 -7.96 5.42
N GLN A 296 13.24 -7.97 5.54
CA GLN A 296 12.49 -9.19 5.81
C GLN A 296 12.71 -10.27 4.74
N PRO A 297 12.43 -11.55 5.02
CA PRO A 297 12.52 -12.62 4.04
C PRO A 297 11.67 -12.33 2.80
N PRO A 298 12.10 -12.75 1.59
CA PRO A 298 11.37 -12.48 0.34
C PRO A 298 9.92 -12.96 0.36
N ASP A 299 9.68 -14.11 0.99
CA ASP A 299 8.33 -14.71 1.08
C ASP A 299 7.38 -13.91 1.99
N SER A 300 7.90 -12.97 2.77
CA SER A 300 7.12 -12.03 3.61
C SER A 300 6.94 -10.66 2.96
N LEU A 301 7.59 -10.41 1.81
CA LEU A 301 7.45 -9.13 1.10
C LEU A 301 6.11 -9.05 0.38
N PRO A 302 5.44 -7.88 0.40
CA PRO A 302 4.25 -7.64 -0.42
C PRO A 302 4.61 -7.51 -1.91
N ASP A 303 3.63 -7.66 -2.80
CA ASP A 303 3.82 -7.37 -4.23
C ASP A 303 4.01 -5.86 -4.48
N VAL A 304 3.32 -5.03 -3.70
CA VAL A 304 3.45 -3.56 -3.71
C VAL A 304 3.64 -3.05 -2.29
N LEU A 305 4.79 -2.46 -2.04
CA LEU A 305 5.16 -1.82 -0.78
C LEU A 305 4.93 -0.31 -0.89
N ILE A 306 4.13 0.24 0.00
CA ILE A 306 3.79 1.65 0.01
C ILE A 306 4.34 2.29 1.29
N LEU A 307 5.13 3.34 1.12
CA LEU A 307 5.79 4.06 2.21
C LEU A 307 5.41 5.55 2.17
N ASP A 308 4.94 6.08 3.29
CA ASP A 308 4.63 7.51 3.42
C ASP A 308 5.66 8.16 4.35
N GLU A 309 6.47 9.07 3.81
CA GLU A 309 7.54 9.80 4.49
C GLU A 309 8.45 8.88 5.35
N PRO A 310 9.09 7.84 4.75
CA PRO A 310 9.89 6.88 5.52
C PRO A 310 11.11 7.52 6.20
N GLU A 311 11.55 8.65 5.71
CA GLU A 311 12.71 9.39 6.23
C GLU A 311 12.44 10.24 7.47
N LEU A 312 11.18 10.40 7.86
CA LEU A 312 10.79 11.34 8.91
C LEU A 312 11.52 11.07 10.24
N GLY A 313 12.28 12.06 10.71
CA GLY A 313 13.03 11.99 11.96
C GLY A 313 14.31 11.15 11.91
N LEU A 314 14.73 10.69 10.73
CA LEU A 314 15.98 9.98 10.54
C LEU A 314 17.15 10.95 10.34
N HIS A 315 18.34 10.53 10.82
CA HIS A 315 19.59 11.22 10.53
C HIS A 315 19.97 11.07 9.02
N PRO A 316 20.61 12.04 8.37
CA PRO A 316 21.00 11.97 6.96
C PRO A 316 21.66 10.64 6.56
N TYR A 317 22.59 10.13 7.35
CA TYR A 317 23.25 8.85 7.09
C TYR A 317 22.26 7.66 7.08
N ALA A 318 21.28 7.67 7.97
CA ALA A 318 20.24 6.64 7.99
C ALA A 318 19.34 6.72 6.73
N ILE A 319 19.05 7.93 6.23
CA ILE A 319 18.27 8.14 4.99
C ILE A 319 18.99 7.49 3.80
N SER A 320 20.31 7.66 3.67
CA SER A 320 21.08 7.03 2.58
C SER A 320 21.05 5.51 2.65
N ILE A 321 21.12 4.93 3.87
CA ILE A 321 20.98 3.48 4.07
C ILE A 321 19.58 3.02 3.64
N ILE A 322 18.53 3.70 4.09
CA ILE A 322 17.13 3.37 3.73
C ILE A 322 16.92 3.49 2.22
N GLY A 323 17.42 4.53 1.56
CA GLY A 323 17.37 4.66 0.10
C GLY A 323 18.01 3.47 -0.62
N SER A 324 19.20 3.06 -0.18
CA SER A 324 19.89 1.87 -0.73
C SER A 324 19.11 0.57 -0.49
N LEU A 325 18.44 0.44 0.66
CA LEU A 325 17.58 -0.72 0.95
C LEU A 325 16.32 -0.73 0.08
N ILE A 326 15.72 0.44 -0.19
CA ILE A 326 14.56 0.58 -1.10
C ILE A 326 14.98 0.14 -2.51
N ASN A 327 16.13 0.59 -3.01
CA ASN A 327 16.67 0.14 -4.31
C ASN A 327 16.92 -1.37 -4.34
N SER A 328 17.41 -1.95 -3.26
CA SER A 328 17.63 -3.40 -3.18
C SER A 328 16.34 -4.20 -3.17
N VAL A 329 15.31 -3.74 -2.45
CA VAL A 329 14.05 -4.47 -2.31
C VAL A 329 13.19 -4.37 -3.57
N SER A 330 13.34 -3.31 -4.38
CA SER A 330 12.59 -3.08 -5.62
C SER A 330 12.79 -4.16 -6.68
N ASN A 331 13.86 -4.93 -6.58
CA ASN A 331 14.09 -6.12 -7.42
C ASN A 331 13.12 -7.28 -7.12
N ARG A 332 12.35 -7.19 -6.02
CA ARG A 332 11.49 -8.27 -5.53
C ARG A 332 10.05 -7.84 -5.28
N CYS A 333 9.84 -6.58 -4.91
CA CYS A 333 8.52 -6.00 -4.75
C CYS A 333 8.50 -4.59 -5.35
N GLN A 334 7.38 -4.17 -5.88
CA GLN A 334 7.20 -2.81 -6.37
C GLN A 334 7.12 -1.84 -5.19
N VAL A 335 7.85 -0.71 -5.26
CA VAL A 335 7.84 0.31 -4.21
C VAL A 335 7.16 1.58 -4.71
N ILE A 336 6.24 2.09 -3.92
CA ILE A 336 5.62 3.40 -4.09
C ILE A 336 5.88 4.18 -2.81
N LEU A 337 6.59 5.29 -2.90
CA LEU A 337 6.88 6.09 -1.73
C LEU A 337 6.57 7.56 -1.95
N ALA A 338 6.12 8.25 -0.90
CA ALA A 338 6.03 9.70 -0.87
C ALA A 338 7.10 10.25 0.06
N THR A 339 7.79 11.29 -0.38
CA THR A 339 8.86 11.93 0.41
C THR A 339 8.86 13.44 0.24
N GLN A 340 9.41 14.11 1.25
CA GLN A 340 9.76 15.52 1.24
C GLN A 340 11.27 15.72 1.50
N SER A 341 12.05 14.66 1.57
CA SER A 341 13.48 14.70 1.84
C SER A 341 14.29 14.84 0.55
N PRO A 342 15.00 15.95 0.34
CA PRO A 342 15.94 16.06 -0.76
C PRO A 342 16.99 14.95 -0.75
N LEU A 343 17.48 14.56 0.42
CA LEU A 343 18.46 13.49 0.56
C LEU A 343 17.95 12.12 0.12
N LEU A 344 16.65 11.85 0.33
CA LEU A 344 16.08 10.58 -0.13
C LEU A 344 15.85 10.62 -1.64
N VAL A 345 15.50 11.78 -2.21
CA VAL A 345 15.34 11.97 -3.67
C VAL A 345 16.64 11.67 -4.41
N ASP A 346 17.79 12.08 -3.88
CA ASP A 346 19.10 11.83 -4.49
C ASP A 346 19.52 10.34 -4.49
N CYS A 347 18.73 9.45 -3.86
CA CYS A 347 18.95 8.00 -3.90
C CYS A 347 18.31 7.33 -5.12
N PHE A 348 17.57 8.05 -5.97
CA PHE A 348 16.77 7.50 -7.06
C PHE A 348 17.09 8.14 -8.40
N GLU A 349 16.73 7.44 -9.48
CA GLU A 349 16.90 7.91 -10.83
C GLU A 349 15.73 8.83 -11.27
N PRO A 350 15.94 9.74 -12.24
CA PRO A 350 14.88 10.66 -12.71
C PRO A 350 13.57 9.97 -13.08
N GLU A 351 13.66 8.85 -13.80
CA GLU A 351 12.48 8.09 -14.26
C GLU A 351 11.70 7.43 -13.11
N GLU A 352 12.26 7.38 -11.91
CA GLU A 352 11.58 6.89 -10.72
C GLU A 352 10.80 7.99 -10.01
N ILE A 353 11.08 9.27 -10.33
CA ILE A 353 10.48 10.44 -9.69
C ILE A 353 9.16 10.82 -10.37
N ILE A 354 8.15 11.02 -9.56
CA ILE A 354 6.84 11.56 -9.94
C ILE A 354 6.63 12.87 -9.19
N VAL A 355 6.63 13.97 -9.91
CA VAL A 355 6.37 15.31 -9.35
C VAL A 355 4.86 15.46 -9.17
N VAL A 356 4.45 15.83 -7.96
CA VAL A 356 3.05 16.06 -7.61
C VAL A 356 2.84 17.52 -7.28
N GLU A 357 2.01 18.19 -8.07
CA GLU A 357 1.64 19.59 -7.88
C GLU A 357 0.14 19.72 -7.64
N ARG A 358 -0.27 20.80 -7.01
CA ARG A 358 -1.69 21.10 -6.79
C ARG A 358 -2.06 22.45 -7.36
N ASN A 359 -2.92 22.43 -8.36
CA ASN A 359 -3.46 23.62 -9.00
C ASN A 359 -4.97 23.64 -8.85
N ASN A 360 -5.56 24.75 -8.36
CA ASN A 360 -6.99 24.92 -8.24
C ASN A 360 -7.72 23.71 -7.62
N ARG A 361 -7.20 23.16 -6.49
CA ARG A 361 -7.73 22.00 -5.76
C ARG A 361 -7.46 20.63 -6.41
N GLU A 362 -6.97 20.60 -7.64
CA GLU A 362 -6.66 19.38 -8.39
C GLU A 362 -5.16 19.06 -8.27
N SER A 363 -4.85 17.79 -8.02
CA SER A 363 -3.48 17.27 -8.01
C SER A 363 -3.12 16.75 -9.38
N SER A 364 -1.99 17.21 -9.92
CA SER A 364 -1.37 16.70 -11.14
C SER A 364 -0.14 15.87 -10.81
N PHE A 365 0.13 14.86 -11.62
CA PHE A 365 1.25 13.93 -11.44
C PHE A 365 2.04 13.86 -12.74
N LYS A 366 3.33 14.12 -12.67
CA LYS A 366 4.22 14.10 -13.83
C LYS A 366 5.46 13.28 -13.52
N ARG A 367 5.68 12.19 -14.24
CA ARG A 367 6.95 11.46 -14.18
C ARG A 367 8.05 12.26 -14.87
N LEU A 368 9.24 12.32 -14.26
CA LEU A 368 10.39 12.92 -14.90
C LEU A 368 10.91 12.01 -16.03
N VAL A 369 11.51 12.63 -17.01
CA VAL A 369 12.16 11.96 -18.14
C VAL A 369 13.62 12.37 -18.14
N GLN A 370 14.54 11.42 -18.10
CA GLN A 370 15.98 11.68 -18.00
C GLN A 370 16.47 12.55 -19.14
N ALA A 371 16.01 12.27 -20.37
CA ALA A 371 16.41 13.04 -21.53
C ALA A 371 16.10 14.56 -21.44
N ASP A 372 15.08 14.95 -20.66
CA ASP A 372 14.75 16.35 -20.42
C ASP A 372 15.70 17.03 -19.42
N LEU A 373 16.51 16.25 -18.72
CA LEU A 373 17.36 16.70 -17.60
C LEU A 373 18.86 16.44 -17.82
N GLU A 374 19.28 15.85 -18.94
CA GLU A 374 20.66 15.43 -19.20
C GLU A 374 21.67 16.58 -18.95
N ASP A 375 21.44 17.75 -19.56
CA ASP A 375 22.32 18.92 -19.41
C ASP A 375 22.39 19.42 -17.95
N TRP A 376 21.29 19.30 -17.21
CA TRP A 376 21.19 19.73 -15.81
C TRP A 376 21.85 18.76 -14.84
N LEU A 377 21.76 17.45 -15.10
CA LEU A 377 22.31 16.41 -14.25
C LEU A 377 23.84 16.30 -14.33
N GLU A 378 24.47 16.92 -15.34
CA GLU A 378 25.92 17.06 -15.39
C GLU A 378 26.45 17.99 -14.29
N GLU A 379 25.64 18.98 -13.85
CA GLU A 379 26.07 20.02 -12.89
C GLU A 379 25.35 19.94 -11.54
N TYR A 380 24.13 19.38 -11.50
CA TYR A 380 23.26 19.43 -10.32
C TYR A 380 22.69 18.06 -9.99
N SER A 381 22.51 17.77 -8.67
CA SER A 381 21.75 16.60 -8.24
C SER A 381 20.23 16.82 -8.40
N LEU A 382 19.44 15.74 -8.35
CA LEU A 382 17.96 15.82 -8.41
C LEU A 382 17.39 16.71 -7.31
N SER A 383 17.94 16.64 -6.10
CA SER A 383 17.52 17.46 -4.97
C SER A 383 17.81 18.94 -5.19
N GLU A 384 18.93 19.28 -5.82
CA GLU A 384 19.25 20.67 -6.18
C GLU A 384 18.31 21.21 -7.24
N LEU A 385 17.99 20.42 -8.27
CA LEU A 385 17.01 20.77 -9.31
C LEU A 385 15.61 20.97 -8.71
N TRP A 386 15.23 20.13 -7.74
CA TRP A 386 13.97 20.28 -7.02
C TRP A 386 13.95 21.57 -6.19
N ASN A 387 14.98 21.84 -5.39
CA ASN A 387 15.10 23.05 -4.58
C ASN A 387 15.09 24.33 -5.43
N LYS A 388 15.70 24.27 -6.63
CA LYS A 388 15.70 25.38 -7.62
C LYS A 388 14.38 25.49 -8.40
N ASN A 389 13.44 24.55 -8.17
CA ASN A 389 12.17 24.44 -8.87
C ASN A 389 12.30 24.24 -10.40
N VAL A 390 13.37 23.60 -10.85
CA VAL A 390 13.59 23.26 -12.26
C VAL A 390 12.64 22.14 -12.69
N ILE A 391 12.47 21.13 -11.82
CA ILE A 391 11.62 19.96 -12.07
C ILE A 391 10.19 20.14 -11.57
N GLY A 392 9.85 21.26 -10.94
CA GLY A 392 8.53 21.50 -10.34
C GLY A 392 8.37 20.89 -8.94
N GLY A 393 7.15 20.98 -8.37
CA GLY A 393 6.81 20.36 -7.10
C GLY A 393 7.60 20.85 -5.89
N ARG A 394 8.06 22.11 -5.91
CA ARG A 394 8.91 22.70 -4.85
C ARG A 394 8.35 22.42 -3.47
N PRO A 395 9.19 21.96 -2.50
CA PRO A 395 8.78 21.66 -1.13
C PRO A 395 8.27 22.86 -0.34
#